data_efc12218a456420cba5ea3c612e3d82a
#
_entry.id   efc12218a456420cba5ea3c612e3d82a
#
_cell.length_a   1.000
_cell.length_b   1.000
_cell.length_c   1.000
_cell.angle_alpha   90.00
_cell.angle_beta   90.00
_cell.angle_gamma   90.00
#
_symmetry.space_group_name_H-M   'P 1'
#
loop_
_entity.id
_entity.type
_entity.pdbx_description
1 polymer ?
#
loop_
_entity_poly.entity_id
_entity_poly.type
_entity_poly.pdbx_seq_one_letter_code
_entity_poly.pdbx_strand_id
1 'polypeptide(L)'
;MAENLFGGYATPTKCATFWRLALNNNWNIDTFPNACSKYKEIAMNSQSIKTFITLAKLNSFSQTATSLYISQSTVTKRICELEKEVGKPLFYRDKKHVSLTEDGRIFLKYATRIVELEEASLKEMHSSVTYENSLRIGSTNSIYECHLFPLISGFESASKKHSVKVTIGHSSDMIQLLMDGILDCVFTSVPLVRAGFECHHFHTDNLVLATGYDNMLHADGIRKEELTSIKYMMCNFALNDVGEFIRNLFPTHYQFKFEIDNSTKLIPYLINTTGYSFLPDKMIEQELADKKLRTIPLLDFETPKINSYYIGSLRSKELWTKLLHK
;
A
#
# COMPACT_ATOMS: atom_id res chain seq x y z
N MET A 1 23.72 17.59 46.50
CA MET A 1 22.55 18.36 45.98
C MET A 1 22.02 17.85 44.64
N ALA A 2 22.37 16.63 44.25
CA ALA A 2 21.96 16.05 42.93
C ALA A 2 20.94 14.89 43.06
N GLU A 3 20.58 14.46 44.26
CA GLU A 3 19.74 13.25 44.44
C GLU A 3 18.23 13.50 44.43
N ASN A 4 17.76 14.75 44.42
CA ASN A 4 16.32 15.07 44.49
C ASN A 4 15.67 15.54 43.18
N LEU A 5 16.32 15.38 42.01
CA LEU A 5 15.79 15.88 40.72
C LEU A 5 15.12 14.81 39.85
N PHE A 6 15.12 13.53 40.25
CA PHE A 6 14.60 12.43 39.43
C PHE A 6 13.61 11.50 40.15
N GLY A 7 12.74 12.06 40.97
CA GLY A 7 11.55 11.36 41.45
C GLY A 7 10.38 11.55 40.47
N GLY A 8 10.16 10.62 39.58
CA GLY A 8 8.98 10.59 38.70
C GLY A 8 9.30 10.71 37.21
N TYR A 9 8.81 9.78 36.43
CA TYR A 9 8.87 9.60 34.99
C TYR A 9 9.31 10.83 34.18
N ALA A 10 10.51 10.79 33.61
CA ALA A 10 11.01 11.83 32.72
C ALA A 10 10.24 11.81 31.36
N THR A 11 9.50 12.88 31.09
CA THR A 11 8.86 13.08 29.81
C THR A 11 9.90 13.45 28.72
N PRO A 12 9.68 13.16 27.44
CA PRO A 12 10.60 13.50 26.35
C PRO A 12 11.04 14.97 26.31
N THR A 13 10.18 15.86 26.76
CA THR A 13 10.45 17.32 26.84
C THR A 13 11.51 17.66 27.91
N LYS A 14 11.55 16.93 29.01
CA LYS A 14 12.56 17.15 30.10
C LYS A 14 13.95 16.65 29.68
N CYS A 15 14.00 15.58 28.85
CA CYS A 15 15.25 15.10 28.27
C CYS A 15 15.88 16.12 27.31
N ALA A 16 15.08 16.71 26.43
CA ALA A 16 15.55 17.71 25.46
C ALA A 16 16.11 18.99 26.14
N THR A 17 15.47 19.42 27.23
CA THR A 17 15.92 20.59 28.01
C THR A 17 17.22 20.29 28.76
N PHE A 18 17.37 19.07 29.28
CA PHE A 18 18.60 18.63 29.93
C PHE A 18 19.80 18.57 28.96
N TRP A 19 19.63 18.00 27.78
CA TRP A 19 20.67 17.95 26.75
C TRP A 19 21.10 19.35 26.29
N ARG A 20 20.15 20.27 26.16
CA ARG A 20 20.44 21.65 25.80
C ARG A 20 21.28 22.39 26.86
N LEU A 21 21.02 22.12 28.16
CA LEU A 21 21.77 22.65 29.29
C LEU A 21 23.16 22.01 29.43
N ALA A 22 23.26 20.70 29.19
CA ALA A 22 24.53 19.96 29.25
C ALA A 22 25.51 20.40 28.16
N LEU A 23 25.02 20.62 26.92
CA LEU A 23 25.81 21.09 25.79
C LEU A 23 26.30 22.54 25.97
N ASN A 24 25.51 23.39 26.61
CA ASN A 24 25.90 24.80 26.84
C ASN A 24 26.92 24.98 27.97
N ASN A 25 27.05 24.00 28.88
CA ASN A 25 27.92 24.13 30.06
C ASN A 25 29.18 23.25 30.02
N ASN A 26 29.51 22.65 28.90
CA ASN A 26 30.71 21.82 28.73
C ASN A 26 30.84 20.68 29.77
N TRP A 27 29.74 20.08 30.20
CA TRP A 27 29.74 19.01 31.17
C TRP A 27 30.29 17.72 30.55
N ASN A 28 31.20 17.06 31.27
CA ASN A 28 31.78 15.80 30.80
C ASN A 28 30.73 14.70 30.85
N ILE A 29 30.38 14.18 29.69
CA ILE A 29 29.29 13.19 29.47
C ILE A 29 29.58 11.86 30.17
N ASP A 30 30.85 11.57 30.42
CA ASP A 30 31.32 10.32 31.04
C ASP A 30 31.00 10.18 32.57
N THR A 31 30.49 11.22 33.20
CA THR A 31 30.23 11.24 34.64
C THR A 31 28.78 10.88 35.03
N PHE A 32 27.92 10.54 34.07
CA PHE A 32 26.53 10.16 34.37
C PHE A 32 26.31 8.63 34.25
N PRO A 33 26.22 7.91 35.37
CA PRO A 33 25.92 6.50 35.38
C PRO A 33 24.45 6.27 35.02
N ASN A 34 24.23 5.55 33.92
CA ASN A 34 23.06 4.67 33.72
C ASN A 34 21.64 5.24 33.70
N ALA A 35 21.39 6.49 33.38
CA ALA A 35 20.00 6.94 33.15
C ALA A 35 19.40 6.50 31.80
N CYS A 36 20.23 6.01 30.89
CA CYS A 36 19.83 5.58 29.53
C CYS A 36 19.91 4.05 29.31
N SER A 37 20.21 3.25 30.33
CA SER A 37 20.42 1.80 30.17
C SER A 37 19.15 0.98 29.93
N LYS A 38 17.97 1.61 29.90
CA LYS A 38 16.69 0.93 29.59
C LYS A 38 16.37 0.84 28.11
N TYR A 39 16.99 1.62 27.26
CA TYR A 39 16.92 1.44 25.82
C TYR A 39 18.18 0.70 25.38
N LYS A 40 18.09 -0.64 25.40
CA LYS A 40 19.08 -1.48 24.74
C LYS A 40 19.22 -0.94 23.32
N GLU A 41 20.41 -0.53 22.93
CA GLU A 41 20.70 -0.08 21.56
C GLU A 41 20.27 -1.19 20.62
N ILE A 42 19.11 -1.02 19.97
CA ILE A 42 18.59 -1.97 18.98
C ILE A 42 19.27 -1.58 17.67
N ALA A 43 20.47 -2.10 17.45
CA ALA A 43 21.21 -1.92 16.20
C ALA A 43 20.79 -2.99 15.20
N MET A 44 19.60 -2.89 14.64
CA MET A 44 19.13 -3.81 13.59
C MET A 44 19.96 -3.66 12.34
N ASN A 45 20.66 -4.75 11.95
CA ASN A 45 21.46 -4.78 10.74
C ASN A 45 20.55 -4.94 9.50
N SER A 46 20.67 -4.04 8.52
CA SER A 46 19.92 -4.06 7.26
C SER A 46 20.01 -5.43 6.53
N GLN A 47 21.16 -6.09 6.56
CA GLN A 47 21.31 -7.43 5.97
C GLN A 47 20.48 -8.50 6.70
N SER A 48 20.33 -8.40 8.02
CA SER A 48 19.48 -9.30 8.80
C SER A 48 18.00 -9.07 8.46
N ILE A 49 17.60 -7.81 8.30
CA ILE A 49 16.23 -7.45 7.87
C ILE A 49 15.94 -7.97 6.46
N LYS A 50 16.84 -7.77 5.49
CA LYS A 50 16.69 -8.31 4.12
C LYS A 50 16.63 -9.85 4.11
N THR A 51 17.43 -10.50 4.96
CA THR A 51 17.40 -11.97 5.13
C THR A 51 16.05 -12.43 5.69
N PHE A 52 15.50 -11.71 6.67
CA PHE A 52 14.19 -11.97 7.25
C PHE A 52 13.08 -11.87 6.21
N ILE A 53 13.02 -10.78 5.42
CA ILE A 53 12.02 -10.58 4.37
C ILE A 53 12.09 -11.69 3.31
N THR A 54 13.30 -12.07 2.91
CA THR A 54 13.51 -13.13 1.91
C THR A 54 13.05 -14.50 2.46
N LEU A 55 13.35 -14.80 3.73
CA LEU A 55 12.91 -16.04 4.38
C LEU A 55 11.39 -16.06 4.54
N ALA A 56 10.75 -14.93 4.84
CA ALA A 56 9.29 -14.81 4.92
C ALA A 56 8.60 -15.07 3.57
N LYS A 57 9.24 -14.70 2.46
CA LYS A 57 8.73 -14.98 1.11
C LYS A 57 8.90 -16.44 0.69
N LEU A 58 10.07 -17.02 0.97
CA LEU A 58 10.43 -18.35 0.46
C LEU A 58 10.08 -19.49 1.41
N ASN A 59 9.83 -19.21 2.68
CA ASN A 59 9.52 -20.17 3.74
C ASN A 59 10.54 -21.33 3.83
N SER A 60 11.79 -21.09 3.41
CA SER A 60 12.86 -22.09 3.32
C SER A 60 14.23 -21.47 3.56
N PHE A 61 14.93 -21.95 4.58
CA PHE A 61 16.30 -21.50 4.87
C PHE A 61 17.27 -21.80 3.73
N SER A 62 17.16 -22.97 3.09
CA SER A 62 17.99 -23.36 1.95
C SER A 62 17.76 -22.44 0.75
N GLN A 63 16.50 -22.22 0.36
CA GLN A 63 16.17 -21.36 -0.77
C GLN A 63 16.56 -19.91 -0.49
N THR A 64 16.40 -19.43 0.74
CA THR A 64 16.86 -18.10 1.16
C THR A 64 18.38 -17.98 1.04
N ALA A 65 19.12 -18.99 1.46
CA ALA A 65 20.59 -19.02 1.35
C ALA A 65 21.02 -18.92 -0.13
N THR A 66 20.39 -19.71 -1.00
CA THR A 66 20.65 -19.67 -2.45
C THR A 66 20.29 -18.31 -3.04
N SER A 67 19.12 -17.76 -2.71
CA SER A 67 18.64 -16.47 -3.23
C SER A 67 19.55 -15.30 -2.82
N LEU A 68 20.13 -15.35 -1.63
CA LEU A 68 21.01 -14.30 -1.10
C LEU A 68 22.50 -14.57 -1.34
N TYR A 69 22.86 -15.66 -2.00
CA TYR A 69 24.25 -16.09 -2.25
C TYR A 69 25.08 -16.22 -0.96
N ILE A 70 24.49 -16.76 0.11
CA ILE A 70 25.14 -16.99 1.40
C ILE A 70 24.91 -18.41 1.89
N SER A 71 25.63 -18.85 2.93
CA SER A 71 25.40 -20.17 3.54
C SER A 71 24.12 -20.22 4.36
N GLN A 72 23.48 -21.39 4.46
CA GLN A 72 22.31 -21.59 5.31
C GLN A 72 22.60 -21.30 6.79
N SER A 73 23.83 -21.56 7.26
CA SER A 73 24.28 -21.22 8.61
C SER A 73 24.29 -19.70 8.82
N THR A 74 24.67 -18.92 7.80
CA THR A 74 24.61 -17.44 7.84
C THR A 74 23.17 -16.94 7.90
N VAL A 75 22.25 -17.53 7.13
CA VAL A 75 20.80 -17.20 7.23
C VAL A 75 20.32 -17.45 8.66
N THR A 76 20.59 -18.64 9.20
CA THR A 76 20.17 -18.99 10.55
C THR A 76 20.75 -18.03 11.59
N LYS A 77 22.04 -17.70 11.49
CA LYS A 77 22.71 -16.75 12.40
C LYS A 77 22.02 -15.38 12.36
N ARG A 78 21.82 -14.81 11.16
CA ARG A 78 21.17 -13.50 10.99
C ARG A 78 19.76 -13.44 11.55
N ILE A 79 18.97 -14.51 11.35
CA ILE A 79 17.61 -14.57 11.90
C ILE A 79 17.63 -14.69 13.42
N CYS A 80 18.52 -15.53 14.00
CA CYS A 80 18.65 -15.65 15.45
C CYS A 80 19.11 -14.34 16.11
N GLU A 81 20.04 -13.61 15.47
CA GLU A 81 20.49 -12.29 15.95
C GLU A 81 19.33 -11.29 15.91
N LEU A 82 18.59 -11.24 14.80
CA LEU A 82 17.43 -10.36 14.66
C LEU A 82 16.33 -10.66 15.71
N GLU A 83 15.99 -11.94 15.91
CA GLU A 83 15.02 -12.35 16.95
C GLU A 83 15.48 -11.98 18.37
N LYS A 84 16.79 -12.07 18.62
CA LYS A 84 17.39 -11.65 19.89
C LYS A 84 17.32 -10.13 20.10
N GLU A 85 17.54 -9.36 19.03
CA GLU A 85 17.44 -7.89 19.05
C GLU A 85 16.00 -7.42 19.25
N VAL A 86 15.06 -8.02 18.51
CA VAL A 86 13.61 -7.75 18.62
C VAL A 86 13.05 -8.27 19.98
N GLY A 87 13.69 -9.29 20.57
CA GLY A 87 13.27 -9.91 21.81
C GLY A 87 12.08 -10.87 21.66
N LYS A 88 11.74 -11.26 20.45
CA LYS A 88 10.62 -12.11 20.10
C LYS A 88 10.99 -13.10 18.98
N PRO A 89 10.46 -14.33 18.99
CA PRO A 89 10.57 -15.22 17.86
C PRO A 89 9.74 -14.72 16.70
N LEU A 90 10.34 -14.61 15.51
CA LEU A 90 9.67 -14.13 14.31
C LEU A 90 9.22 -15.29 13.41
N PHE A 91 9.80 -16.47 13.58
CA PHE A 91 9.42 -17.69 12.85
C PHE A 91 9.08 -18.84 13.78
N TYR A 92 8.04 -19.59 13.43
CA TYR A 92 7.86 -20.96 13.87
C TYR A 92 8.82 -21.85 13.07
N ARG A 93 9.57 -22.69 13.76
CA ARG A 93 10.51 -23.63 13.15
C ARG A 93 10.09 -25.04 13.50
N ASP A 94 9.55 -25.76 12.54
CA ASP A 94 9.33 -27.19 12.63
C ASP A 94 10.26 -27.92 11.65
N LYS A 95 10.48 -29.22 11.84
CA LYS A 95 11.39 -30.03 11.00
C LYS A 95 11.05 -30.00 9.51
N LYS A 96 9.82 -29.62 9.14
CA LYS A 96 9.35 -29.59 7.74
C LYS A 96 8.86 -28.24 7.26
N HIS A 97 8.56 -27.29 8.15
CA HIS A 97 7.92 -26.03 7.80
C HIS A 97 8.52 -24.85 8.54
N VAL A 98 8.65 -23.74 7.83
CA VAL A 98 8.99 -22.44 8.36
C VAL A 98 7.82 -21.51 8.06
N SER A 99 7.29 -20.85 9.08
CA SER A 99 6.20 -19.87 8.91
C SER A 99 6.37 -18.72 9.90
N LEU A 100 5.83 -17.55 9.55
CA LEU A 100 5.86 -16.38 10.42
C LEU A 100 5.02 -16.59 11.67
N THR A 101 5.53 -16.14 12.81
CA THR A 101 4.73 -15.91 14.02
C THR A 101 3.82 -14.70 13.84
N GLU A 102 2.92 -14.42 14.79
CA GLU A 102 2.15 -13.19 14.78
C GLU A 102 3.04 -11.95 14.90
N ASP A 103 4.04 -11.98 15.81
CA ASP A 103 5.05 -10.94 15.94
C ASP A 103 5.86 -10.80 14.63
N GLY A 104 6.15 -11.93 13.94
CA GLY A 104 6.80 -11.95 12.63
C GLY A 104 5.98 -11.28 11.53
N ARG A 105 4.66 -11.47 11.51
CA ARG A 105 3.76 -10.78 10.56
C ARG A 105 3.72 -9.28 10.80
N ILE A 106 3.65 -8.88 12.06
CA ILE A 106 3.72 -7.47 12.44
C ILE A 106 5.06 -6.88 12.00
N PHE A 107 6.16 -7.55 12.36
CA PHE A 107 7.51 -7.08 12.03
C PHE A 107 7.75 -7.01 10.52
N LEU A 108 7.20 -7.92 9.70
CA LEU A 108 7.36 -7.94 8.25
C LEU A 108 6.91 -6.63 7.58
N LYS A 109 5.81 -6.06 8.06
CA LYS A 109 5.30 -4.77 7.54
C LYS A 109 6.34 -3.66 7.74
N TYR A 110 6.92 -3.56 8.93
CA TYR A 110 7.92 -2.53 9.25
C TYR A 110 9.28 -2.83 8.60
N ALA A 111 9.71 -4.08 8.60
CA ALA A 111 10.95 -4.51 7.98
C ALA A 111 11.01 -4.17 6.49
N THR A 112 9.93 -4.43 5.76
CA THR A 112 9.81 -4.07 4.34
C THR A 112 9.98 -2.57 4.13
N ARG A 113 9.31 -1.77 4.95
CA ARG A 113 9.38 -0.30 4.88
C ARG A 113 10.76 0.25 5.19
N ILE A 114 11.47 -0.31 6.18
CA ILE A 114 12.84 0.09 6.52
C ILE A 114 13.77 -0.15 5.32
N VAL A 115 13.67 -1.30 4.65
CA VAL A 115 14.49 -1.60 3.47
C VAL A 115 14.14 -0.68 2.29
N GLU A 116 12.87 -0.42 2.06
CA GLU A 116 12.42 0.49 1.00
C GLU A 116 12.92 1.93 1.23
N LEU A 117 12.92 2.41 2.47
CA LEU A 117 13.47 3.73 2.83
C LEU A 117 14.98 3.78 2.66
N GLU A 118 15.71 2.74 3.09
CA GLU A 118 17.15 2.62 2.88
C GLU A 118 17.49 2.68 1.38
N GLU A 119 16.82 1.87 0.58
CA GLU A 119 17.05 1.81 -0.87
C GLU A 119 16.67 3.13 -1.57
N ALA A 120 15.59 3.79 -1.14
CA ALA A 120 15.17 5.08 -1.67
C ALA A 120 16.23 6.15 -1.37
N SER A 121 16.74 6.20 -0.13
CA SER A 121 17.78 7.18 0.28
C SER A 121 19.09 6.99 -0.49
N LEU A 122 19.55 5.74 -0.62
CA LEU A 122 20.77 5.42 -1.38
C LEU A 122 20.60 5.78 -2.86
N LYS A 123 19.45 5.48 -3.44
CA LYS A 123 19.16 5.82 -4.84
C LYS A 123 19.16 7.33 -5.06
N GLU A 124 18.57 8.09 -4.14
CA GLU A 124 18.54 9.54 -4.21
C GLU A 124 19.95 10.14 -4.12
N MET A 125 20.79 9.62 -3.22
CA MET A 125 22.19 10.08 -3.07
C MET A 125 23.11 9.67 -4.24
N HIS A 126 22.88 8.54 -4.90
CA HIS A 126 23.75 8.01 -5.95
C HIS A 126 23.21 8.22 -7.37
N SER A 127 22.09 8.91 -7.53
CA SER A 127 21.52 9.18 -8.84
C SER A 127 22.46 10.10 -9.64
N SER A 128 23.08 9.56 -10.68
CA SER A 128 23.90 10.34 -11.64
C SER A 128 23.02 11.14 -12.61
N VAL A 129 21.75 10.82 -12.72
CA VAL A 129 20.75 11.55 -13.50
C VAL A 129 19.87 12.31 -12.52
N THR A 130 20.12 13.60 -12.38
CA THR A 130 19.28 14.50 -11.60
C THR A 130 18.08 14.91 -12.44
N TYR A 131 16.92 14.29 -12.15
CA TYR A 131 15.65 14.82 -12.62
C TYR A 131 15.28 16.05 -11.76
N GLU A 132 14.87 17.16 -12.39
CA GLU A 132 14.43 18.35 -11.65
C GLU A 132 13.12 18.10 -10.90
N ASN A 133 12.26 17.26 -11.46
CA ASN A 133 10.99 16.87 -10.85
C ASN A 133 10.88 15.33 -10.86
N SER A 134 11.17 14.72 -9.72
CA SER A 134 10.97 13.27 -9.50
C SER A 134 9.75 13.08 -8.59
N LEU A 135 8.67 12.53 -9.14
CA LEU A 135 7.40 12.37 -8.45
C LEU A 135 7.11 10.89 -8.17
N ARG A 136 6.85 10.56 -6.90
CA ARG A 136 6.51 9.21 -6.45
C ARG A 136 5.02 9.16 -6.14
N ILE A 137 4.27 8.44 -6.96
CA ILE A 137 2.81 8.36 -6.92
C ILE A 137 2.37 6.99 -6.44
N GLY A 138 1.42 6.95 -5.51
CA GLY A 138 0.67 5.73 -5.18
C GLY A 138 -0.73 5.77 -5.76
N SER A 139 -1.26 4.63 -6.19
CA SER A 139 -2.65 4.55 -6.66
C SER A 139 -3.24 3.16 -6.42
N THR A 140 -4.57 3.10 -6.34
CA THR A 140 -5.26 1.83 -6.58
C THR A 140 -5.29 1.52 -8.07
N ASN A 141 -5.41 0.23 -8.42
CA ASN A 141 -5.43 -0.17 -9.82
C ASN A 141 -6.57 0.50 -10.60
N SER A 142 -7.78 0.51 -10.05
CA SER A 142 -8.95 1.09 -10.71
C SER A 142 -8.79 2.58 -11.00
N ILE A 143 -8.30 3.37 -10.05
CA ILE A 143 -8.11 4.82 -10.24
C ILE A 143 -7.00 5.09 -11.27
N TYR A 144 -5.93 4.28 -11.25
CA TYR A 144 -4.86 4.39 -12.26
C TYR A 144 -5.41 4.21 -13.68
N GLU A 145 -6.11 3.12 -13.91
CA GLU A 145 -6.66 2.79 -15.24
C GLU A 145 -7.74 3.77 -15.69
N CYS A 146 -8.62 4.21 -14.78
CA CYS A 146 -9.69 5.12 -15.12
C CYS A 146 -9.22 6.55 -15.42
N HIS A 147 -8.24 7.07 -14.65
CA HIS A 147 -8.00 8.51 -14.60
C HIS A 147 -6.55 8.93 -14.65
N LEU A 148 -5.60 8.13 -14.12
CA LEU A 148 -4.23 8.60 -13.92
C LEU A 148 -3.33 8.48 -15.13
N PHE A 149 -3.52 7.46 -15.95
CA PHE A 149 -2.63 7.22 -17.09
C PHE A 149 -2.45 8.46 -17.99
N PRO A 150 -3.52 9.18 -18.40
CA PRO A 150 -3.34 10.38 -19.23
C PRO A 150 -2.60 11.53 -18.50
N LEU A 151 -2.83 11.70 -17.20
CA LEU A 151 -2.17 12.73 -16.41
C LEU A 151 -0.67 12.45 -16.26
N ILE A 152 -0.32 11.20 -15.96
CA ILE A 152 1.08 10.78 -15.79
C ILE A 152 1.82 10.87 -17.13
N SER A 153 1.23 10.38 -18.21
CA SER A 153 1.80 10.47 -19.56
C SER A 153 2.03 11.93 -19.97
N GLY A 154 1.07 12.81 -19.66
CA GLY A 154 1.21 14.23 -19.95
C GLY A 154 2.32 14.91 -19.10
N PHE A 155 2.45 14.56 -17.83
CA PHE A 155 3.49 15.08 -16.95
C PHE A 155 4.88 14.61 -17.40
N GLU A 156 5.04 13.32 -17.71
CA GLU A 156 6.31 12.75 -18.17
C GLU A 156 6.76 13.38 -19.48
N SER A 157 5.82 13.52 -20.43
CA SER A 157 6.10 14.09 -21.75
C SER A 157 6.40 15.59 -21.73
N ALA A 158 5.98 16.32 -20.70
CA ALA A 158 6.17 17.76 -20.60
C ALA A 158 7.64 18.18 -20.48
N SER A 159 8.51 17.33 -19.96
CA SER A 159 9.95 17.59 -19.86
C SER A 159 10.77 16.31 -19.71
N LYS A 160 11.90 16.23 -20.42
CA LYS A 160 12.90 15.17 -20.25
C LYS A 160 13.53 15.14 -18.85
N LYS A 161 13.32 16.20 -18.06
CA LYS A 161 13.81 16.32 -16.68
C LYS A 161 12.78 15.87 -15.65
N HIS A 162 11.60 15.41 -16.10
CA HIS A 162 10.58 14.80 -15.24
C HIS A 162 10.80 13.30 -15.12
N SER A 163 10.60 12.79 -13.93
CA SER A 163 10.61 11.36 -13.62
C SER A 163 9.38 11.02 -12.78
N VAL A 164 8.74 9.91 -13.09
CA VAL A 164 7.60 9.42 -12.32
C VAL A 164 7.83 7.98 -11.92
N LYS A 165 7.63 7.68 -10.64
CA LYS A 165 7.53 6.30 -10.15
C LYS A 165 6.10 6.07 -9.66
N VAL A 166 5.41 5.11 -10.27
CA VAL A 166 4.06 4.70 -9.85
C VAL A 166 4.14 3.41 -9.04
N THR A 167 3.45 3.39 -7.91
CA THR A 167 3.25 2.20 -7.06
C THR A 167 1.76 1.90 -7.00
N ILE A 168 1.37 0.68 -7.35
CA ILE A 168 -0.04 0.25 -7.33
C ILE A 168 -0.25 -0.67 -6.14
N GLY A 169 -1.34 -0.42 -5.39
CA GLY A 169 -1.70 -1.24 -4.23
C GLY A 169 -3.06 -0.86 -3.65
N HIS A 170 -3.36 -1.37 -2.45
CA HIS A 170 -4.59 -1.02 -1.74
C HIS A 170 -4.51 0.39 -1.14
N SER A 171 -5.66 1.06 -1.00
CA SER A 171 -5.74 2.42 -0.46
C SER A 171 -5.02 2.58 0.88
N SER A 172 -5.19 1.61 1.80
CA SER A 172 -4.54 1.61 3.12
C SER A 172 -3.01 1.62 3.02
N ASP A 173 -2.46 0.80 2.13
CA ASP A 173 -1.02 0.66 1.95
C ASP A 173 -0.43 1.91 1.30
N MET A 174 -1.13 2.46 0.29
CA MET A 174 -0.70 3.70 -0.38
C MET A 174 -0.71 4.90 0.57
N ILE A 175 -1.76 5.04 1.39
CA ILE A 175 -1.84 6.07 2.43
C ILE A 175 -0.70 5.89 3.44
N GLN A 176 -0.38 4.66 3.82
CA GLN A 176 0.70 4.40 4.75
C GLN A 176 2.07 4.78 4.17
N LEU A 177 2.36 4.41 2.91
CA LEU A 177 3.59 4.80 2.22
C LEU A 177 3.70 6.33 2.04
N LEU A 178 2.58 7.02 1.85
CA LEU A 178 2.55 8.49 1.84
C LEU A 178 2.92 9.05 3.23
N MET A 179 2.34 8.53 4.30
CA MET A 179 2.64 8.96 5.67
C MET A 179 4.10 8.73 6.05
N ASP A 180 4.72 7.70 5.50
CA ASP A 180 6.14 7.37 5.71
C ASP A 180 7.08 8.22 4.85
N GLY A 181 6.54 9.05 3.94
CA GLY A 181 7.33 9.88 3.02
C GLY A 181 7.97 9.10 1.87
N ILE A 182 7.57 7.85 1.66
CA ILE A 182 8.01 7.03 0.51
C ILE A 182 7.32 7.51 -0.77
N LEU A 183 6.07 7.98 -0.67
CA LEU A 183 5.30 8.57 -1.75
C LEU A 183 5.10 10.07 -1.51
N ASP A 184 4.95 10.83 -2.59
CA ASP A 184 4.71 12.27 -2.57
C ASP A 184 3.22 12.60 -2.64
N CYS A 185 2.46 11.81 -3.39
CA CYS A 185 1.01 11.85 -3.42
C CYS A 185 0.42 10.47 -3.71
N VAL A 186 -0.85 10.29 -3.34
CA VAL A 186 -1.57 9.05 -3.58
C VAL A 186 -3.00 9.33 -4.08
N PHE A 187 -3.51 8.41 -4.89
CA PHE A 187 -4.87 8.41 -5.42
C PHE A 187 -5.60 7.19 -4.88
N THR A 188 -6.62 7.42 -4.06
CA THR A 188 -7.29 6.38 -3.27
C THR A 188 -8.79 6.58 -3.25
N SER A 189 -9.54 5.53 -2.91
CA SER A 189 -10.99 5.62 -2.67
C SER A 189 -11.35 6.02 -1.24
N VAL A 190 -10.35 6.14 -0.37
CA VAL A 190 -10.54 6.50 1.05
C VAL A 190 -9.92 7.88 1.29
N PRO A 191 -10.67 8.86 1.80
CA PRO A 191 -10.12 10.17 2.14
C PRO A 191 -9.24 10.09 3.40
N LEU A 192 -8.28 11.01 3.51
CA LEU A 192 -7.44 11.17 4.70
C LEU A 192 -7.55 12.60 5.25
N VAL A 193 -7.96 12.72 6.50
CA VAL A 193 -7.94 13.99 7.24
C VAL A 193 -6.85 13.93 8.28
N ARG A 194 -5.68 14.52 7.97
CA ARG A 194 -4.51 14.50 8.86
C ARG A 194 -3.61 15.72 8.62
N ALA A 195 -3.09 16.29 9.72
CA ALA A 195 -2.12 17.39 9.63
C ALA A 195 -0.88 16.98 8.83
N GLY A 196 -0.41 17.87 7.94
CA GLY A 196 0.73 17.62 7.04
C GLY A 196 0.36 17.05 5.68
N PHE A 197 -0.93 16.80 5.42
CA PHE A 197 -1.45 16.31 4.16
C PHE A 197 -2.65 17.12 3.69
N GLU A 198 -2.80 17.27 2.39
CA GLU A 198 -4.00 17.80 1.74
C GLU A 198 -4.75 16.66 1.08
N CYS A 199 -6.06 16.63 1.27
CA CYS A 199 -6.94 15.64 0.66
C CYS A 199 -8.06 16.36 -0.09
N HIS A 200 -8.21 16.04 -1.36
CA HIS A 200 -9.23 16.62 -2.22
C HIS A 200 -9.96 15.53 -2.99
N HIS A 201 -11.23 15.78 -3.27
CA HIS A 201 -11.99 14.95 -4.18
C HIS A 201 -11.35 14.98 -5.58
N PHE A 202 -11.24 13.83 -6.23
CA PHE A 202 -10.61 13.68 -7.53
C PHE A 202 -11.65 13.41 -8.63
N HIS A 203 -12.31 12.25 -8.58
CA HIS A 203 -13.37 11.87 -9.50
C HIS A 203 -14.51 11.15 -8.80
N THR A 204 -15.67 11.10 -9.49
CA THR A 204 -16.83 10.28 -9.10
C THR A 204 -17.26 9.46 -10.31
N ASP A 205 -17.13 8.14 -10.22
CA ASP A 205 -17.53 7.19 -11.26
C ASP A 205 -18.87 6.52 -10.90
N ASN A 206 -19.57 6.01 -11.92
CA ASN A 206 -20.74 5.17 -11.71
C ASN A 206 -20.31 3.70 -11.62
N LEU A 207 -20.94 2.95 -10.75
CA LEU A 207 -20.81 1.50 -10.69
C LEU A 207 -21.89 0.89 -11.58
N VAL A 208 -21.51 0.19 -12.65
CA VAL A 208 -22.44 -0.40 -13.61
C VAL A 208 -22.27 -1.92 -13.67
N LEU A 209 -23.37 -2.64 -13.88
CA LEU A 209 -23.33 -4.08 -14.13
C LEU A 209 -23.02 -4.29 -15.62
N ALA A 210 -21.92 -4.97 -15.92
CA ALA A 210 -21.43 -5.21 -17.27
C ALA A 210 -21.38 -6.70 -17.62
N THR A 211 -21.52 -7.02 -18.90
CA THR A 211 -21.38 -8.36 -19.49
C THR A 211 -20.84 -8.26 -20.92
N GLY A 212 -20.47 -9.40 -21.51
CA GLY A 212 -20.07 -9.45 -22.92
C GLY A 212 -21.17 -8.93 -23.84
N TYR A 213 -20.80 -8.26 -24.94
CA TYR A 213 -21.75 -7.60 -25.83
C TYR A 213 -22.79 -8.56 -26.42
N ASP A 214 -22.36 -9.77 -26.77
CA ASP A 214 -23.23 -10.79 -27.38
C ASP A 214 -24.13 -11.52 -26.37
N ASN A 215 -23.93 -11.28 -25.08
CA ASN A 215 -24.77 -11.86 -24.05
C ASN A 215 -26.10 -11.09 -23.94
N MET A 216 -27.14 -11.58 -24.57
CA MET A 216 -28.46 -10.93 -24.61
C MET A 216 -29.35 -11.29 -23.41
N LEU A 217 -28.89 -12.16 -22.51
CA LEU A 217 -29.62 -12.46 -21.28
C LEU A 217 -29.72 -11.22 -20.41
N HIS A 218 -30.89 -10.93 -19.86
CA HIS A 218 -31.21 -9.72 -19.09
C HIS A 218 -30.95 -8.39 -19.84
N ALA A 219 -31.13 -8.40 -21.18
CA ALA A 219 -30.95 -7.20 -22.00
C ALA A 219 -31.86 -6.04 -21.56
N ASP A 220 -33.07 -6.36 -21.10
CA ASP A 220 -34.07 -5.38 -20.68
C ASP A 220 -33.90 -4.98 -19.18
N GLY A 221 -32.95 -5.58 -18.50
CA GLY A 221 -32.61 -5.29 -17.10
C GLY A 221 -32.63 -6.50 -16.17
N ILE A 222 -32.18 -6.30 -14.94
CA ILE A 222 -32.11 -7.32 -13.92
C ILE A 222 -32.59 -6.77 -12.57
N ARG A 223 -33.29 -7.63 -11.81
CA ARG A 223 -33.68 -7.35 -10.42
C ARG A 223 -32.62 -7.87 -9.45
N LYS A 224 -32.61 -7.32 -8.24
CA LYS A 224 -31.67 -7.75 -7.20
C LYS A 224 -31.70 -9.25 -6.92
N GLU A 225 -32.88 -9.83 -6.83
CA GLU A 225 -33.08 -11.26 -6.55
C GLU A 225 -32.52 -12.17 -7.65
N GLU A 226 -32.47 -11.69 -8.90
CA GLU A 226 -31.96 -12.44 -10.05
C GLU A 226 -30.44 -12.50 -10.12
N LEU A 227 -29.72 -11.67 -9.33
CA LEU A 227 -28.25 -11.65 -9.30
C LEU A 227 -27.64 -13.00 -8.89
N THR A 228 -28.35 -13.81 -8.11
CA THR A 228 -27.91 -15.15 -7.70
C THR A 228 -28.04 -16.19 -8.81
N SER A 229 -28.84 -15.92 -9.83
CA SER A 229 -29.10 -16.82 -10.96
C SER A 229 -28.12 -16.62 -12.13
N ILE A 230 -27.45 -15.48 -12.20
CA ILE A 230 -26.47 -15.19 -13.24
C ILE A 230 -25.08 -15.70 -12.89
N LYS A 231 -24.22 -15.84 -13.88
CA LYS A 231 -22.80 -16.16 -13.69
C LYS A 231 -22.05 -14.90 -13.21
N TYR A 232 -22.29 -14.51 -11.95
CA TYR A 232 -21.62 -13.35 -11.40
C TYR A 232 -20.13 -13.64 -11.12
N MET A 233 -19.25 -12.76 -11.54
CA MET A 233 -17.80 -12.79 -11.30
C MET A 233 -17.45 -11.70 -10.31
N MET A 234 -16.99 -12.08 -9.13
CA MET A 234 -16.67 -11.15 -8.06
C MET A 234 -15.29 -10.54 -8.30
N CYS A 235 -15.24 -9.21 -8.32
CA CYS A 235 -14.01 -8.47 -8.27
C CYS A 235 -13.82 -7.86 -6.87
N ASN A 236 -12.77 -8.28 -6.19
CA ASN A 236 -12.38 -7.75 -4.89
C ASN A 236 -11.50 -6.49 -5.05
N PHE A 237 -11.86 -5.55 -5.93
CA PHE A 237 -11.22 -4.26 -5.86
C PHE A 237 -11.69 -3.60 -4.56
N ALA A 238 -10.78 -3.48 -3.62
CA ALA A 238 -11.02 -3.10 -2.25
C ALA A 238 -11.48 -1.65 -2.11
N LEU A 239 -12.70 -1.39 -2.56
CA LEU A 239 -13.45 -0.22 -2.20
C LEU A 239 -14.27 -0.65 -0.99
N ASN A 240 -13.87 -0.24 0.22
CA ASN A 240 -14.51 -0.69 1.46
C ASN A 240 -16.04 -0.66 1.34
N ASP A 241 -16.61 0.46 0.95
CA ASP A 241 -18.05 0.65 0.88
C ASP A 241 -18.68 -0.04 -0.33
N VAL A 242 -18.05 0.02 -1.51
CA VAL A 242 -18.55 -0.59 -2.74
C VAL A 242 -18.42 -2.10 -2.73
N GLY A 243 -17.32 -2.63 -2.21
CA GLY A 243 -17.14 -4.07 -2.04
C GLY A 243 -18.15 -4.65 -1.06
N GLU A 244 -18.42 -3.96 0.04
CA GLU A 244 -19.44 -4.34 1.00
C GLU A 244 -20.84 -4.25 0.39
N PHE A 245 -21.16 -3.16 -0.33
CA PHE A 245 -22.41 -3.02 -1.06
C PHE A 245 -22.63 -4.21 -2.01
N ILE A 246 -21.64 -4.55 -2.85
CA ILE A 246 -21.77 -5.67 -3.79
C ILE A 246 -21.99 -6.98 -3.04
N ARG A 247 -21.25 -7.26 -1.97
CA ARG A 247 -21.45 -8.49 -1.17
C ARG A 247 -22.84 -8.56 -0.56
N ASN A 248 -23.40 -7.43 -0.13
CA ASN A 248 -24.76 -7.32 0.45
C ASN A 248 -25.90 -7.47 -0.58
N LEU A 249 -25.58 -7.51 -1.89
CA LEU A 249 -26.53 -7.89 -2.93
C LEU A 249 -26.78 -9.39 -2.98
N PHE A 250 -25.88 -10.20 -2.39
CA PHE A 250 -25.95 -11.66 -2.37
C PHE A 250 -26.27 -12.18 -0.96
N PRO A 251 -26.80 -13.41 -0.84
CA PRO A 251 -27.06 -14.01 0.46
C PRO A 251 -25.81 -14.10 1.34
N THR A 252 -26.01 -14.07 2.67
CA THR A 252 -24.92 -14.27 3.63
C THR A 252 -24.17 -15.58 3.33
N HIS A 253 -22.85 -15.55 3.31
CA HIS A 253 -21.98 -16.69 2.96
C HIS A 253 -22.10 -17.20 1.51
N TYR A 254 -22.62 -16.38 0.59
CA TYR A 254 -22.64 -16.74 -0.83
C TYR A 254 -21.21 -16.98 -1.34
N GLN A 255 -20.99 -18.14 -1.95
CA GLN A 255 -19.70 -18.51 -2.55
C GLN A 255 -19.71 -18.16 -4.04
N PHE A 256 -18.92 -17.19 -4.40
CA PHE A 256 -18.74 -16.84 -5.81
C PHE A 256 -17.92 -17.92 -6.51
N LYS A 257 -18.38 -18.35 -7.66
CA LYS A 257 -17.67 -19.37 -8.45
C LYS A 257 -16.35 -18.85 -9.04
N PHE A 258 -16.23 -17.53 -9.19
CA PHE A 258 -15.04 -16.86 -9.69
C PHE A 258 -14.84 -15.56 -8.90
N GLU A 259 -13.66 -15.41 -8.33
CA GLU A 259 -13.21 -14.19 -7.65
C GLU A 259 -11.83 -13.78 -8.17
N ILE A 260 -11.62 -12.48 -8.34
CA ILE A 260 -10.34 -11.90 -8.75
C ILE A 260 -10.13 -10.57 -8.02
N ASP A 261 -8.90 -10.24 -7.71
CA ASP A 261 -8.51 -9.00 -7.00
C ASP A 261 -8.12 -7.83 -7.94
N ASN A 262 -8.19 -8.06 -9.25
CA ASN A 262 -7.80 -7.08 -10.25
C ASN A 262 -8.90 -6.92 -11.32
N SER A 263 -9.51 -5.74 -11.35
CA SER A 263 -10.65 -5.45 -12.24
C SER A 263 -10.29 -5.44 -13.73
N THR A 264 -9.10 -4.99 -14.10
CA THR A 264 -8.67 -4.99 -15.52
C THR A 264 -8.47 -6.41 -16.06
N LYS A 265 -8.07 -7.34 -15.19
CA LYS A 265 -7.94 -8.76 -15.55
C LYS A 265 -9.30 -9.47 -15.69
N LEU A 266 -10.36 -8.88 -15.16
CA LEU A 266 -11.72 -9.41 -15.29
C LEU A 266 -12.34 -9.10 -16.66
N ILE A 267 -12.00 -7.97 -17.27
CA ILE A 267 -12.57 -7.53 -18.56
C ILE A 267 -12.50 -8.61 -19.65
N PRO A 268 -11.33 -9.26 -19.90
CA PRO A 268 -11.27 -10.35 -20.90
C PRO A 268 -12.20 -11.53 -20.63
N TYR A 269 -12.48 -11.82 -19.33
CA TYR A 269 -13.44 -12.88 -18.98
C TYR A 269 -14.87 -12.48 -19.30
N LEU A 270 -15.24 -11.21 -19.05
CA LEU A 270 -16.57 -10.71 -19.41
C LEU A 270 -16.78 -10.73 -20.93
N ILE A 271 -15.77 -10.33 -21.70
CA ILE A 271 -15.84 -10.32 -23.18
C ILE A 271 -16.02 -11.75 -23.72
N ASN A 272 -15.31 -12.72 -23.19
CA ASN A 272 -15.23 -14.06 -23.77
C ASN A 272 -16.19 -15.08 -23.10
N THR A 273 -17.04 -14.66 -22.16
CA THR A 273 -17.98 -15.55 -21.47
C THR A 273 -19.34 -14.87 -21.27
N THR A 274 -20.29 -15.60 -20.72
CA THR A 274 -21.59 -15.06 -20.31
C THR A 274 -21.57 -14.54 -18.87
N GLY A 275 -20.39 -14.11 -18.38
CA GLY A 275 -20.24 -13.59 -17.02
C GLY A 275 -20.73 -12.16 -16.86
N TYR A 276 -21.04 -11.80 -15.62
CA TYR A 276 -21.46 -10.45 -15.23
C TYR A 276 -20.58 -9.97 -14.08
N SER A 277 -20.28 -8.67 -14.04
CA SER A 277 -19.65 -8.06 -12.89
C SER A 277 -19.99 -6.58 -12.79
N PHE A 278 -19.96 -6.05 -11.57
CA PHE A 278 -20.00 -4.61 -11.34
C PHE A 278 -18.59 -4.03 -11.56
N LEU A 279 -18.51 -2.99 -12.39
CA LEU A 279 -17.27 -2.27 -12.70
C LEU A 279 -17.55 -0.75 -12.76
N PRO A 280 -16.52 0.10 -12.52
CA PRO A 280 -16.62 1.52 -12.84
C PRO A 280 -16.88 1.71 -14.33
N ASP A 281 -17.86 2.55 -14.69
CA ASP A 281 -18.21 2.84 -16.09
C ASP A 281 -17.00 3.38 -16.89
N LYS A 282 -16.20 4.23 -16.26
CA LYS A 282 -15.00 4.80 -16.88
C LYS A 282 -13.96 3.74 -17.24
N MET A 283 -13.87 2.66 -16.46
CA MET A 283 -12.91 1.58 -16.70
C MET A 283 -13.20 0.78 -17.98
N ILE A 284 -14.45 0.71 -18.38
CA ILE A 284 -14.92 -0.07 -19.53
C ILE A 284 -15.45 0.81 -20.68
N GLU A 285 -15.17 2.11 -20.63
CA GLU A 285 -15.65 3.09 -21.61
C GLU A 285 -15.25 2.70 -23.04
N GLN A 286 -14.01 2.26 -23.23
CA GLN A 286 -13.51 1.84 -24.55
C GLN A 286 -14.19 0.54 -25.02
N GLU A 287 -14.36 -0.45 -24.13
CA GLU A 287 -15.01 -1.71 -24.46
C GLU A 287 -16.50 -1.53 -24.77
N LEU A 288 -17.15 -0.55 -24.14
CA LEU A 288 -18.53 -0.17 -24.48
C LEU A 288 -18.60 0.49 -25.86
N ALA A 289 -17.68 1.42 -26.15
CA ALA A 289 -17.58 2.09 -27.47
C ALA A 289 -17.28 1.10 -28.59
N ASP A 290 -16.38 0.14 -28.34
CA ASP A 290 -16.00 -0.92 -29.28
C ASP A 290 -17.05 -2.03 -29.42
N LYS A 291 -18.16 -1.97 -28.67
CA LYS A 291 -19.18 -3.02 -28.61
C LYS A 291 -18.63 -4.39 -28.23
N LYS A 292 -17.68 -4.42 -27.30
CA LYS A 292 -17.14 -5.64 -26.69
C LYS A 292 -17.87 -6.00 -25.40
N LEU A 293 -18.30 -4.97 -24.67
CA LEU A 293 -19.13 -5.08 -23.48
C LEU A 293 -20.44 -4.29 -23.65
N ARG A 294 -21.37 -4.59 -22.78
CA ARG A 294 -22.61 -3.83 -22.61
C ARG A 294 -22.96 -3.72 -21.13
N THR A 295 -23.69 -2.68 -20.77
CA THR A 295 -24.26 -2.53 -19.42
C THR A 295 -25.65 -3.15 -19.35
N ILE A 296 -26.03 -3.62 -18.18
CA ILE A 296 -27.35 -4.17 -17.86
C ILE A 296 -28.10 -3.16 -16.99
N PRO A 297 -29.31 -2.73 -17.37
CA PRO A 297 -30.13 -1.88 -16.52
C PRO A 297 -30.49 -2.56 -15.19
N LEU A 298 -30.48 -1.80 -14.09
CA LEU A 298 -30.92 -2.27 -12.78
C LEU A 298 -32.35 -1.82 -12.55
N LEU A 299 -33.27 -2.75 -12.24
CA LEU A 299 -34.72 -2.48 -12.27
C LEU A 299 -35.29 -2.02 -10.94
N ASP A 300 -34.72 -2.47 -9.80
CA ASP A 300 -35.30 -2.27 -8.48
C ASP A 300 -34.30 -1.87 -7.39
N PHE A 301 -33.07 -1.56 -7.79
CA PHE A 301 -32.03 -1.05 -6.90
C PHE A 301 -31.06 -0.13 -7.65
N GLU A 302 -30.34 0.68 -6.88
CA GLU A 302 -29.32 1.59 -7.40
C GLU A 302 -27.95 1.24 -6.83
N THR A 303 -26.91 1.59 -7.58
CA THR A 303 -25.52 1.43 -7.13
C THR A 303 -24.99 2.71 -6.49
N PRO A 304 -24.10 2.61 -5.50
CA PRO A 304 -23.41 3.77 -4.96
C PRO A 304 -22.48 4.38 -6.01
N LYS A 305 -22.21 5.67 -5.86
CA LYS A 305 -21.16 6.35 -6.61
C LYS A 305 -19.78 5.95 -6.06
N ILE A 306 -18.80 5.86 -6.93
CA ILE A 306 -17.41 5.56 -6.58
C ILE A 306 -16.64 6.86 -6.51
N ASN A 307 -16.41 7.35 -5.30
CA ASN A 307 -15.59 8.54 -5.10
C ASN A 307 -14.10 8.17 -5.03
N SER A 308 -13.27 8.97 -5.65
CA SER A 308 -11.83 8.92 -5.53
C SER A 308 -11.26 10.24 -5.05
N TYR A 309 -10.12 10.16 -4.39
CA TYR A 309 -9.46 11.30 -3.77
C TYR A 309 -7.98 11.29 -4.13
N TYR A 310 -7.39 12.48 -4.30
CA TYR A 310 -5.95 12.61 -4.24
C TYR A 310 -5.52 13.19 -2.90
N ILE A 311 -4.43 12.67 -2.38
CA ILE A 311 -3.87 13.06 -1.09
C ILE A 311 -2.40 13.35 -1.33
N GLY A 312 -1.97 14.59 -1.04
CA GLY A 312 -0.59 15.02 -1.24
C GLY A 312 0.08 15.41 0.08
N SER A 313 1.35 15.08 0.22
CA SER A 313 2.17 15.59 1.32
C SER A 313 2.47 17.08 1.13
N LEU A 314 2.30 17.89 2.18
CA LEU A 314 2.67 19.31 2.15
C LEU A 314 4.17 19.52 1.90
N ARG A 315 5.02 18.54 2.23
CA ARG A 315 6.47 18.62 2.00
C ARG A 315 6.82 18.60 0.51
N SER A 316 6.03 17.94 -0.31
CA SER A 316 6.22 17.79 -1.75
C SER A 316 5.14 18.50 -2.58
N LYS A 317 4.46 19.50 -1.98
CA LYS A 317 3.31 20.19 -2.60
C LYS A 317 3.61 20.73 -3.99
N GLU A 318 4.75 21.38 -4.19
CA GLU A 318 5.15 21.93 -5.48
C GLU A 318 5.30 20.85 -6.58
N LEU A 319 5.67 19.63 -6.20
CA LEU A 319 5.86 18.54 -7.16
C LEU A 319 4.52 17.97 -7.63
N TRP A 320 3.66 17.58 -6.69
CA TRP A 320 2.41 16.91 -7.07
C TRP A 320 1.35 17.88 -7.62
N THR A 321 1.40 19.16 -7.28
CA THR A 321 0.54 20.16 -7.91
C THR A 321 0.83 20.33 -9.40
N LYS A 322 2.09 20.17 -9.85
CA LYS A 322 2.45 20.18 -11.27
C LYS A 322 1.82 19.04 -12.07
N LEU A 323 1.48 17.91 -11.42
CA LEU A 323 0.76 16.82 -12.06
C LEU A 323 -0.70 17.16 -12.33
N LEU A 324 -1.33 17.91 -11.40
CA LEU A 324 -2.78 18.17 -11.38
C LEU A 324 -3.18 19.45 -12.11
N HIS A 325 -2.25 20.40 -12.22
CA HIS A 325 -2.48 21.67 -12.90
C HIS A 325 -1.79 21.64 -14.27
N LYS A 326 -2.59 21.35 -15.29
CA LYS A 326 -2.29 21.65 -16.70
C LYS A 326 -2.87 22.98 -17.09
#